data_8e23f43de5945286aa9a43cc71492f7e
#
_entry.id   8e23f43de5945286aa9a43cc71492f7e
#
_cell.length_a   1.000
_cell.length_b   1.000
_cell.length_c   1.000
_cell.angle_alpha   90.00
_cell.angle_beta   90.00
_cell.angle_gamma   90.00
#
_symmetry.space_group_name_H-M   'P 1'
#
loop_
_entity.id
_entity.type
_entity.pdbx_description
1 polymer ?
#
loop_
_entity_poly.entity_id
_entity_poly.type
_entity_poly.pdbx_seq_one_letter_code
_entity_poly.pdbx_strand_id
1 'polypeptide(L)'
;MAELKLRRSLLYVPGNMPSMLQNIPLFGCDAIQIDLEDAVPYSEKDAARILVRRFLEGYKNRNKEILVRINGLDTKWALDDLKAVLPALPDGIRLPKADSPEVVERLDTLLTEYEEEL
;
A
#
# COMPACT_ATOMS: atom_id res chain seq x y z
N MET A 1 15.98 17.37 -0.95
CA MET A 1 15.73 17.04 0.48
C MET A 1 14.24 16.76 0.66
N ALA A 2 13.92 15.65 1.30
CA ALA A 2 12.52 15.31 1.53
C ALA A 2 11.91 16.26 2.57
N GLU A 3 10.71 16.76 2.30
CA GLU A 3 9.98 17.57 3.26
C GLU A 3 9.49 16.72 4.42
N LEU A 4 9.54 17.27 5.63
CA LEU A 4 8.94 16.61 6.79
C LEU A 4 7.43 16.76 6.70
N LYS A 5 6.75 15.61 6.57
CA LYS A 5 5.29 15.59 6.55
C LYS A 5 4.77 15.42 7.96
N LEU A 6 3.77 16.22 8.33
CA LEU A 6 3.09 16.08 9.61
C LEU A 6 2.14 14.86 9.54
N ARG A 7 2.39 13.89 10.40
CA ARG A 7 1.57 12.68 10.50
C ARG A 7 0.92 12.64 11.87
N ARG A 8 -0.03 13.55 12.10
CA ARG A 8 -0.72 13.65 13.38
C ARG A 8 -1.73 12.52 13.57
N SER A 9 -2.25 11.97 12.46
CA SER A 9 -3.22 10.89 12.51
C SER A 9 -3.03 9.94 11.34
N LEU A 10 -3.20 8.64 11.63
CA LEU A 10 -3.11 7.58 10.64
C LEU A 10 -4.34 6.70 10.77
N LEU A 11 -5.06 6.50 9.67
CA LEU A 11 -6.24 5.64 9.62
C LEU A 11 -5.93 4.39 8.81
N TYR A 12 -6.34 3.23 9.31
CA TYR A 12 -6.20 1.95 8.62
C TYR A 12 -7.47 1.62 7.86
N VAL A 13 -7.35 1.27 6.59
CA VAL A 13 -8.48 0.93 5.72
C VAL A 13 -8.25 -0.42 5.07
N PRO A 14 -9.15 -1.41 5.25
CA PRO A 14 -9.04 -2.69 4.54
C PRO A 14 -9.17 -2.51 3.03
N GLY A 15 -8.27 -3.15 2.28
CA GLY A 15 -8.23 -3.01 0.82
C GLY A 15 -9.39 -3.67 0.09
N ASN A 16 -10.17 -4.52 0.79
CA ASN A 16 -11.31 -5.21 0.21
C ASN A 16 -12.66 -4.52 0.48
N MET A 17 -12.64 -3.27 0.95
CA MET A 17 -13.87 -2.51 1.27
C MET A 17 -14.02 -1.30 0.35
N PRO A 18 -14.72 -1.46 -0.79
CA PRO A 18 -14.84 -0.36 -1.76
C PRO A 18 -15.45 0.91 -1.18
N SER A 19 -16.44 0.78 -0.29
CA SER A 19 -17.08 1.95 0.32
C SER A 19 -16.12 2.77 1.16
N MET A 20 -15.20 2.13 1.87
CA MET A 20 -14.20 2.84 2.66
C MET A 20 -13.14 3.47 1.75
N LEU A 21 -12.71 2.76 0.72
CA LEU A 21 -11.74 3.28 -0.24
C LEU A 21 -12.27 4.55 -0.92
N GLN A 22 -13.51 4.53 -1.37
CA GLN A 22 -14.15 5.68 -2.02
C GLN A 22 -14.17 6.92 -1.13
N ASN A 23 -14.29 6.74 0.18
CA ASN A 23 -14.41 7.84 1.12
C ASN A 23 -13.07 8.36 1.64
N ILE A 24 -11.95 7.71 1.29
CA ILE A 24 -10.63 8.13 1.75
C ILE A 24 -10.37 9.63 1.51
N PRO A 25 -10.68 10.21 0.35
CA PRO A 25 -10.45 11.65 0.14
C PRO A 25 -11.19 12.55 1.12
N LEU A 26 -12.27 12.06 1.72
CA LEU A 26 -13.11 12.82 2.63
C LEU A 26 -12.69 12.70 4.10
N PHE A 27 -11.83 11.73 4.43
CA PHE A 27 -11.41 11.53 5.82
C PHE A 27 -10.47 12.65 6.27
N GLY A 28 -10.66 13.11 7.50
CA GLY A 28 -9.89 14.23 8.06
C GLY A 28 -8.54 13.87 8.66
N CYS A 29 -7.96 12.73 8.27
CA CYS A 29 -6.65 12.29 8.76
C CYS A 29 -5.51 12.70 7.82
N ASP A 30 -4.30 12.74 8.35
CA ASP A 30 -3.10 13.14 7.58
C ASP A 30 -2.59 12.02 6.69
N ALA A 31 -2.77 10.76 7.11
CA ALA A 31 -2.28 9.60 6.39
C ALA A 31 -3.26 8.44 6.45
N ILE A 32 -3.23 7.63 5.41
CA ILE A 32 -4.04 6.41 5.29
C ILE A 32 -3.10 5.24 5.04
N GLN A 33 -3.30 4.14 5.76
CA GLN A 33 -2.66 2.88 5.43
C GLN A 33 -3.72 1.91 4.92
N ILE A 34 -3.65 1.59 3.63
CA ILE A 34 -4.54 0.60 3.02
C ILE A 34 -3.93 -0.77 3.22
N ASP A 35 -4.71 -1.70 3.75
CA ASP A 35 -4.22 -3.02 4.12
C ASP A 35 -4.59 -4.09 3.09
N LEU A 36 -3.58 -4.83 2.64
CA LEU A 36 -3.75 -6.01 1.80
C LEU A 36 -3.43 -7.30 2.57
N GLU A 37 -3.04 -7.18 3.83
CA GLU A 37 -2.54 -8.29 4.63
C GLU A 37 -3.60 -8.81 5.62
N ASP A 38 -3.46 -8.54 6.91
CA ASP A 38 -4.30 -9.16 7.96
C ASP A 38 -5.79 -8.87 7.84
N ALA A 39 -6.15 -7.66 7.43
CA ALA A 39 -7.56 -7.27 7.32
C ALA A 39 -8.28 -7.88 6.12
N VAL A 40 -7.55 -8.54 5.22
CA VAL A 40 -8.11 -9.12 4.00
C VAL A 40 -8.03 -10.64 4.04
N PRO A 41 -9.17 -11.35 4.01
CA PRO A 41 -9.17 -12.81 3.96
C PRO A 41 -8.47 -13.36 2.71
N TYR A 42 -7.94 -14.54 2.79
CA TYR A 42 -7.22 -15.16 1.68
C TYR A 42 -8.04 -15.21 0.39
N SER A 43 -9.34 -15.48 0.51
CA SER A 43 -10.22 -15.58 -0.66
C SER A 43 -10.44 -14.23 -1.37
N GLU A 44 -10.14 -13.11 -0.71
CA GLU A 44 -10.38 -11.77 -1.25
C GLU A 44 -9.10 -11.01 -1.59
N LYS A 45 -7.93 -11.62 -1.42
CA LYS A 45 -6.66 -10.91 -1.63
C LYS A 45 -6.47 -10.43 -3.07
N ASP A 46 -6.86 -11.24 -4.05
CA ASP A 46 -6.74 -10.86 -5.45
C ASP A 46 -7.69 -9.69 -5.79
N ALA A 47 -8.92 -9.75 -5.32
CA ALA A 47 -9.89 -8.68 -5.53
C ALA A 47 -9.46 -7.38 -4.83
N ALA A 48 -8.95 -7.49 -3.61
CA ALA A 48 -8.49 -6.33 -2.85
C ALA A 48 -7.35 -5.61 -3.58
N ARG A 49 -6.40 -6.35 -4.11
CA ARG A 49 -5.27 -5.81 -4.88
C ARG A 49 -5.75 -4.97 -6.05
N ILE A 50 -6.73 -5.47 -6.80
CA ILE A 50 -7.30 -4.76 -7.95
C ILE A 50 -8.05 -3.51 -7.50
N LEU A 51 -8.83 -3.60 -6.43
CA LEU A 51 -9.57 -2.45 -5.89
C LEU A 51 -8.62 -1.34 -5.46
N VAL A 52 -7.56 -1.68 -4.74
CA VAL A 52 -6.57 -0.71 -4.27
C VAL A 52 -5.87 -0.03 -5.45
N ARG A 53 -5.47 -0.80 -6.43
CA ARG A 53 -4.85 -0.27 -7.65
C ARG A 53 -5.77 0.75 -8.32
N ARG A 54 -7.02 0.40 -8.54
CA ARG A 54 -7.98 1.28 -9.20
C ARG A 54 -8.26 2.54 -8.38
N PHE A 55 -8.36 2.40 -7.06
CA PHE A 55 -8.52 3.56 -6.20
C PHE A 55 -7.33 4.52 -6.34
N LEU A 56 -6.11 4.01 -6.27
CA LEU A 56 -4.91 4.83 -6.39
C LEU A 56 -4.84 5.53 -7.75
N GLU A 57 -5.17 4.83 -8.81
CA GLU A 57 -5.18 5.41 -10.17
C GLU A 57 -6.20 6.55 -10.30
N GLY A 58 -7.31 6.47 -9.60
CA GLY A 58 -8.35 7.50 -9.63
C GLY A 58 -8.14 8.65 -8.64
N TYR A 59 -7.17 8.53 -7.73
CA TYR A 59 -6.94 9.54 -6.68
C TYR A 59 -5.55 10.17 -6.87
N LYS A 60 -5.38 10.95 -7.92
CA LYS A 60 -4.06 11.50 -8.28
C LYS A 60 -3.69 12.79 -7.55
N ASN A 61 -4.65 13.66 -7.28
CA ASN A 61 -4.42 14.92 -6.57
C ASN A 61 -4.63 14.71 -5.07
N ARG A 62 -3.71 13.97 -4.47
CA ARG A 62 -3.85 13.53 -3.08
C ARG A 62 -3.46 14.64 -2.12
N ASN A 63 -4.33 14.88 -1.12
CA ASN A 63 -4.09 15.83 -0.05
C ASN A 63 -3.64 15.15 1.25
N LYS A 64 -3.34 13.86 1.19
CA LYS A 64 -2.86 13.07 2.33
C LYS A 64 -1.91 11.99 1.86
N GLU A 65 -1.10 11.48 2.76
CA GLU A 65 -0.17 10.41 2.46
C GLU A 65 -0.91 9.07 2.39
N ILE A 66 -0.67 8.30 1.34
CA ILE A 66 -1.28 6.98 1.14
C ILE A 66 -0.19 5.92 1.17
N LEU A 67 -0.27 5.05 2.18
CA LEU A 67 0.62 3.91 2.33
C LEU A 67 -0.16 2.63 2.03
N VAL A 68 0.50 1.61 1.50
CA VAL A 68 -0.10 0.31 1.27
C VAL A 68 0.70 -0.75 2.04
N ARG A 69 0.02 -1.49 2.92
CA ARG A 69 0.66 -2.63 3.59
C ARG A 69 0.41 -3.88 2.75
N ILE A 70 1.48 -4.43 2.19
CA ILE A 70 1.43 -5.63 1.36
C ILE A 70 1.51 -6.88 2.24
N ASN A 71 1.28 -8.04 1.63
CA ASN A 71 1.51 -9.32 2.30
C ASN A 71 3.02 -9.55 2.48
N GLY A 72 3.38 -10.38 3.45
CA GLY A 72 4.79 -10.66 3.74
C GLY A 72 5.53 -11.22 2.54
N LEU A 73 6.83 -10.93 2.44
CA LEU A 73 7.65 -11.38 1.31
C LEU A 73 7.82 -12.91 1.25
N ASP A 74 7.52 -13.59 2.35
CA ASP A 74 7.52 -15.05 2.41
C ASP A 74 6.20 -15.67 1.93
N THR A 75 5.24 -14.85 1.51
CA THR A 75 3.95 -15.33 1.02
C THR A 75 3.89 -15.28 -0.51
N LYS A 76 2.95 -16.05 -1.06
CA LYS A 76 2.73 -16.06 -2.51
C LYS A 76 2.10 -14.79 -3.06
N TRP A 77 1.58 -13.92 -2.20
CA TRP A 77 0.85 -12.71 -2.62
C TRP A 77 1.74 -11.47 -2.78
N ALA A 78 2.90 -11.45 -2.13
CA ALA A 78 3.70 -10.23 -2.03
C ALA A 78 4.11 -9.65 -3.40
N LEU A 79 4.62 -10.49 -4.29
CA LEU A 79 5.08 -10.02 -5.60
C LEU A 79 3.92 -9.47 -6.43
N ASP A 80 2.78 -10.14 -6.40
CA ASP A 80 1.60 -9.69 -7.13
C ASP A 80 1.04 -8.40 -6.54
N ASP A 81 1.11 -8.24 -5.21
CA ASP A 81 0.74 -6.99 -4.55
C ASP A 81 1.58 -5.84 -5.08
N LEU A 82 2.90 -6.01 -5.12
CA LEU A 82 3.81 -4.98 -5.60
C LEU A 82 3.56 -4.65 -7.08
N LYS A 83 3.38 -5.67 -7.91
CA LYS A 83 3.09 -5.47 -9.34
C LYS A 83 1.81 -4.70 -9.58
N ALA A 84 0.82 -4.90 -8.71
CA ALA A 84 -0.47 -4.22 -8.84
C ALA A 84 -0.39 -2.77 -8.38
N VAL A 85 0.23 -2.48 -7.24
CA VAL A 85 0.13 -1.17 -6.60
C VAL A 85 1.24 -0.20 -6.98
N LEU A 86 2.45 -0.67 -7.28
CA LEU A 86 3.57 0.23 -7.58
C LEU A 86 3.31 1.13 -8.80
N PRO A 87 2.73 0.62 -9.90
CA PRO A 87 2.44 1.51 -11.05
C PRO A 87 1.44 2.61 -10.72
N ALA A 88 0.62 2.44 -9.68
CA ALA A 88 -0.35 3.44 -9.25
C ALA A 88 0.25 4.46 -8.27
N LEU A 89 1.53 4.34 -7.95
CA LEU A 89 2.33 5.31 -7.21
C LEU A 89 1.79 5.65 -5.81
N PRO A 90 1.70 4.65 -4.89
CA PRO A 90 1.45 4.98 -3.49
C PRO A 90 2.64 5.75 -2.91
N ASP A 91 2.41 6.48 -1.82
CA ASP A 91 3.49 7.22 -1.17
C ASP A 91 4.51 6.33 -0.47
N GLY A 92 4.11 5.12 -0.10
CA GLY A 92 5.03 4.17 0.51
C GLY A 92 4.42 2.78 0.61
N ILE A 93 5.30 1.82 0.84
CA ILE A 93 4.93 0.41 1.04
C ILE A 93 5.27 0.04 2.48
N ARG A 94 4.32 -0.58 3.17
CA ARG A 94 4.53 -1.13 4.52
C ARG A 94 4.68 -2.64 4.42
N LEU A 95 5.73 -3.15 5.06
CA LEU A 95 6.00 -4.57 5.10
C LEU A 95 5.60 -5.12 6.48
N PRO A 96 4.71 -6.12 6.53
CA PRO A 96 4.34 -6.71 7.82
C PRO A 96 5.50 -7.55 8.37
N LYS A 97 5.63 -7.57 9.70
CA LYS A 97 6.60 -8.43 10.37
C LYS A 97 8.03 -8.27 9.84
N ALA A 98 8.45 -7.02 9.64
CA ALA A 98 9.80 -6.70 9.18
C ALA A 98 10.76 -6.79 10.36
N ASP A 99 11.04 -8.02 10.79
CA ASP A 99 11.80 -8.32 12.00
C ASP A 99 13.27 -8.63 11.76
N SER A 100 13.74 -8.51 10.51
CA SER A 100 15.15 -8.68 10.20
C SER A 100 15.60 -7.71 9.11
N PRO A 101 16.88 -7.29 9.14
CA PRO A 101 17.44 -6.44 8.08
C PRO A 101 17.37 -7.06 6.69
N GLU A 102 17.50 -8.38 6.59
CA GLU A 102 17.45 -9.08 5.30
C GLU A 102 16.11 -8.91 4.60
N VAL A 103 15.01 -8.92 5.38
CA VAL A 103 13.65 -8.73 4.82
C VAL A 103 13.52 -7.34 4.23
N VAL A 104 13.99 -6.32 4.96
CA VAL A 104 13.93 -4.93 4.48
C VAL A 104 14.80 -4.73 3.24
N GLU A 105 16.00 -5.31 3.23
CA GLU A 105 16.91 -5.25 2.08
C GLU A 105 16.30 -5.90 0.85
N ARG A 106 15.62 -7.03 1.03
CA ARG A 106 14.95 -7.73 -0.06
C ARG A 106 13.86 -6.87 -0.66
N LEU A 107 13.07 -6.20 0.18
CA LEU A 107 12.04 -5.29 -0.31
C LEU A 107 12.66 -4.13 -1.10
N ASP A 108 13.72 -3.53 -0.59
CA ASP A 108 14.42 -2.45 -1.26
C ASP A 108 14.91 -2.87 -2.64
N THR A 109 15.48 -4.05 -2.74
CA THR A 109 15.94 -4.62 -4.03
C THR A 109 14.78 -4.78 -5.01
N LEU A 110 13.64 -5.32 -4.54
CA LEU A 110 12.46 -5.51 -5.36
C LEU A 110 11.90 -4.17 -5.84
N LEU A 111 11.84 -3.17 -4.97
CA LEU A 111 11.35 -1.84 -5.35
C LEU A 111 12.24 -1.21 -6.42
N THR A 112 13.55 -1.34 -6.28
CA THR A 112 14.49 -0.83 -7.27
C THR A 112 14.29 -1.51 -8.63
N GLU A 113 14.15 -2.83 -8.65
CA GLU A 113 13.90 -3.57 -9.87
C GLU A 113 12.61 -3.13 -10.58
N TYR A 114 11.53 -2.96 -9.81
CA TYR A 114 10.26 -2.52 -10.40
C TYR A 114 10.33 -1.08 -10.88
N GLU A 115 11.04 -0.20 -10.21
CA GLU A 115 11.22 1.17 -10.65
C GLU A 115 11.96 1.24 -11.99
N GLU A 116 12.93 0.35 -12.20
CA GLU A 116 13.66 0.27 -13.47
C GLU A 116 12.77 -0.21 -14.62
N GLU A 117 11.78 -1.08 -14.33
CA GLU A 117 10.84 -1.56 -15.33
C GLU A 117 9.78 -0.52 -15.71
N LEU A 118 9.54 0.43 -14.84
CA LEU A 118 8.58 1.49 -15.06
C LEU A 118 9.25 2.72 -15.69
#